data_38dd7bce8e7af6819691b8ea4723d2a1
#
_entry.id   38dd7bce8e7af6819691b8ea4723d2a1
#
_cell.length_a   1.000
_cell.length_b   1.000
_cell.length_c   1.000
_cell.angle_alpha   90.00
_cell.angle_beta   90.00
_cell.angle_gamma   90.00
#
_symmetry.space_group_name_H-M   'P 1'
#
loop_
_entity.id
_entity.type
_entity.pdbx_description
1 polymer ?
#
loop_
_entity_poly.entity_id
_entity_poly.type
_entity_poly.pdbx_seq_one_letter_code
_entity_poly.pdbx_strand_id
1 'polypeptide(L)'
;MGFVFVLHGFESYTESIKPRLGELIKMKHGKLVTSILVLSLAAVTAAFASMAEARSLEQIKASGELLVGSTGDYKPMSYLNKETGKYEGFDAEMAQSLAKYLGVKLKYVPTTWKTLQADTMADKFDVAMSGITVTDARKKVMTMSDG
;
A
#
# COMPACT_ATOMS: atom_id res chain seq x y z
N MET A 1 7.63 -8.71 -18.56
CA MET A 1 7.06 -7.53 -17.88
C MET A 1 6.45 -7.97 -16.56
N GLY A 2 6.72 -7.27 -15.50
CA GLY A 2 6.30 -7.70 -14.16
C GLY A 2 5.20 -6.81 -13.59
N PHE A 3 4.35 -7.40 -12.75
CA PHE A 3 3.41 -6.67 -11.90
C PHE A 3 4.06 -6.41 -10.55
N VAL A 4 3.69 -5.33 -9.90
CA VAL A 4 4.23 -4.96 -8.59
C VAL A 4 3.18 -5.24 -7.52
N PHE A 5 3.45 -6.19 -6.62
CA PHE A 5 2.68 -6.44 -5.41
C PHE A 5 3.39 -5.82 -4.21
N VAL A 6 2.63 -5.21 -3.32
CA VAL A 6 3.18 -4.64 -2.07
C VAL A 6 3.01 -5.64 -0.94
N LEU A 7 4.12 -6.26 -0.53
CA LEU A 7 4.19 -7.09 0.68
C LEU A 7 5.29 -6.52 1.57
N HIS A 8 4.94 -5.97 2.71
CA HIS A 8 5.90 -5.44 3.68
C HIS A 8 6.04 -6.34 4.91
N GLY A 9 7.30 -6.62 5.26
CA GLY A 9 7.66 -7.33 6.48
C GLY A 9 7.80 -6.36 7.67
N PHE A 10 7.07 -6.62 8.75
CA PHE A 10 6.87 -5.74 9.92
C PHE A 10 7.90 -5.92 11.05
N GLU A 11 8.99 -6.66 10.91
CA GLU A 11 9.78 -7.11 12.09
C GLU A 11 10.85 -6.16 12.64
N SER A 12 11.22 -5.05 11.99
CA SER A 12 12.40 -4.27 12.44
C SER A 12 12.13 -3.05 13.31
N TYR A 13 10.88 -2.64 13.50
CA TYR A 13 10.58 -1.37 14.17
C TYR A 13 10.29 -1.48 15.68
N THR A 14 9.92 -2.65 16.18
CA THR A 14 9.49 -2.83 17.59
C THR A 14 10.63 -2.89 18.61
N GLU A 15 11.86 -3.16 18.19
CA GLU A 15 13.02 -3.31 19.09
C GLU A 15 13.61 -1.96 19.56
N SER A 16 13.40 -0.87 18.83
CA SER A 16 14.03 0.42 19.12
C SER A 16 13.35 1.25 20.24
N ILE A 17 12.13 0.90 20.65
CA ILE A 17 11.32 1.75 21.56
C ILE A 17 11.31 1.22 23.00
N LYS A 18 11.68 -0.03 23.25
CA LYS A 18 11.61 -0.67 24.58
C LYS A 18 12.43 -0.02 25.69
N PRO A 19 13.61 0.59 25.50
CA PRO A 19 14.39 1.12 26.64
C PRO A 19 13.88 2.45 27.21
N ARG A 20 13.13 3.25 26.45
CA ARG A 20 12.68 4.59 26.90
C ARG A 20 11.41 4.61 27.73
N LEU A 21 10.58 3.57 27.66
CA LEU A 21 9.33 3.49 28.42
C LEU A 21 9.54 3.17 29.91
N GLY A 22 10.62 2.50 30.26
CA GLY A 22 10.93 2.09 31.65
C GLY A 22 11.35 3.24 32.57
N GLU A 23 11.90 4.33 32.05
CA GLU A 23 12.34 5.46 32.87
C GLU A 23 11.22 6.48 33.21
N LEU A 24 10.18 6.55 32.39
CA LEU A 24 9.05 7.48 32.61
C LEU A 24 8.09 7.05 33.74
N ILE A 25 8.16 5.80 34.19
CA ILE A 25 7.25 5.26 35.23
C ILE A 25 7.71 5.55 36.67
N LYS A 26 8.92 6.07 36.87
CA LYS A 26 9.48 6.34 38.21
C LYS A 26 9.16 7.69 38.81
N MET A 27 8.35 8.53 38.19
CA MET A 27 7.93 9.81 38.79
C MET A 27 6.70 9.62 39.67
N LYS A 28 6.93 9.74 40.96
CA LYS A 28 6.01 9.62 42.10
C LYS A 28 5.06 10.83 42.19
N HIS A 29 3.91 10.78 41.51
CA HIS A 29 2.82 11.76 41.70
C HIS A 29 1.46 11.05 41.65
N GLY A 30 0.54 11.53 42.49
CA GLY A 30 -0.67 10.89 43.00
C GLY A 30 -1.63 10.27 41.98
N LYS A 31 -2.44 9.35 42.46
CA LYS A 31 -3.37 8.44 41.74
C LYS A 31 -4.26 9.09 40.68
N LEU A 32 -4.50 10.40 40.70
CA LEU A 32 -5.34 11.12 39.74
C LEU A 32 -4.58 11.40 38.41
N VAL A 33 -3.28 11.71 38.50
CA VAL A 33 -2.45 12.01 37.36
C VAL A 33 -2.15 10.75 36.54
N THR A 34 -2.06 9.59 37.20
CA THR A 34 -1.81 8.29 36.55
C THR A 34 -3.00 7.86 35.69
N SER A 35 -4.23 8.12 36.08
CA SER A 35 -5.42 7.75 35.31
C SER A 35 -5.57 8.59 34.04
N ILE A 36 -5.24 9.88 34.09
CA ILE A 36 -5.30 10.76 32.91
C ILE A 36 -4.18 10.42 31.90
N LEU A 37 -2.99 10.07 32.42
CA LEU A 37 -1.86 9.70 31.56
C LEU A 37 -2.08 8.37 30.82
N VAL A 38 -2.73 7.39 31.47
CA VAL A 38 -3.05 6.09 30.89
C VAL A 38 -4.14 6.22 29.80
N LEU A 39 -5.15 7.08 30.03
CA LEU A 39 -6.19 7.32 29.03
C LEU A 39 -5.66 8.07 27.79
N SER A 40 -4.74 9.03 28.00
CA SER A 40 -4.14 9.76 26.88
C SER A 40 -3.15 8.91 26.08
N LEU A 41 -2.45 7.97 26.72
CA LEU A 41 -1.55 7.05 26.04
C LEU A 41 -2.32 6.01 25.23
N ALA A 42 -3.48 5.55 25.70
CA ALA A 42 -4.35 4.64 24.94
C ALA A 42 -4.98 5.31 23.71
N ALA A 43 -5.31 6.60 23.78
CA ALA A 43 -5.83 7.36 22.65
C ALA A 43 -4.75 7.63 21.56
N VAL A 44 -3.50 7.83 21.97
CA VAL A 44 -2.37 8.03 21.05
C VAL A 44 -1.99 6.73 20.33
N THR A 45 -2.05 5.57 21.01
CA THR A 45 -1.77 4.28 20.35
C THR A 45 -2.84 3.89 19.33
N ALA A 46 -4.09 4.29 19.52
CA ALA A 46 -5.15 4.07 18.53
C ALA A 46 -4.98 4.94 17.27
N ALA A 47 -4.33 6.10 17.36
CA ALA A 47 -4.08 6.99 16.22
C ALA A 47 -2.90 6.53 15.33
N PHE A 48 -1.98 5.71 15.86
CA PHE A 48 -0.85 5.17 15.09
C PHE A 48 -1.17 3.85 14.37
N ALA A 49 -2.36 3.27 14.57
CA ALA A 49 -2.78 2.02 13.91
C ALA A 49 -3.24 2.18 12.46
N SER A 50 -3.12 3.39 11.88
CA SER A 50 -3.40 3.63 10.46
C SER A 50 -2.12 3.86 9.65
N MET A 51 -1.07 3.09 9.90
CA MET A 51 -0.06 2.92 8.86
C MET A 51 -0.72 2.07 7.77
N ALA A 52 -0.86 2.62 6.59
CA ALA A 52 -1.40 1.91 5.45
C ALA A 52 -0.56 0.66 5.23
N GLU A 53 -1.09 -0.49 5.66
CA GLU A 53 -0.54 -1.80 5.37
C GLU A 53 -1.14 -2.26 4.04
N ALA A 54 -0.31 -2.81 3.16
CA ALA A 54 -0.78 -3.37 1.91
C ALA A 54 -1.97 -4.33 2.14
N ARG A 55 -3.06 -4.12 1.44
CA ARG A 55 -4.26 -4.94 1.61
C ARG A 55 -4.00 -6.40 1.25
N SER A 56 -4.40 -7.32 2.12
CA SER A 56 -4.35 -8.75 1.80
C SER A 56 -5.38 -9.09 0.72
N LEU A 57 -5.21 -10.26 0.09
CA LEU A 57 -6.16 -10.75 -0.92
C LEU A 57 -7.58 -10.88 -0.35
N GLU A 58 -7.71 -11.30 0.92
CA GLU A 58 -8.99 -11.39 1.62
C GLU A 58 -9.63 -10.00 1.80
N GLN A 59 -8.83 -9.00 2.15
CA GLN A 59 -9.30 -7.62 2.29
C GLN A 59 -9.74 -7.02 0.94
N ILE A 60 -9.00 -7.31 -0.15
CA ILE A 60 -9.39 -6.91 -1.51
C ILE A 60 -10.73 -7.53 -1.88
N LYS A 61 -10.89 -8.85 -1.69
CA LYS A 61 -12.16 -9.54 -1.94
C LYS A 61 -13.30 -9.02 -1.08
N ALA A 62 -13.05 -8.79 0.21
CA ALA A 62 -14.06 -8.26 1.13
C ALA A 62 -14.48 -6.83 0.79
N SER A 63 -13.56 -5.98 0.28
CA SER A 63 -13.87 -4.63 -0.17
C SER A 63 -14.68 -4.59 -1.47
N GLY A 64 -14.64 -5.67 -2.27
CA GLY A 64 -15.26 -5.74 -3.58
C GLY A 64 -14.57 -4.91 -4.67
N GLU A 65 -13.37 -4.37 -4.40
CA GLU A 65 -12.62 -3.53 -5.34
C GLU A 65 -11.13 -3.91 -5.37
N LEU A 66 -10.57 -4.03 -6.58
CA LEU A 66 -9.13 -4.10 -6.85
C LEU A 66 -8.65 -2.72 -7.30
N LEU A 67 -7.70 -2.14 -6.57
CA LEU A 67 -7.06 -0.87 -6.91
C LEU A 67 -5.83 -1.14 -7.78
N VAL A 68 -5.82 -0.61 -9.00
CA VAL A 68 -4.71 -0.78 -9.94
C VAL A 68 -4.04 0.55 -10.25
N GLY A 69 -2.78 0.69 -9.87
CA GLY A 69 -1.95 1.84 -10.21
C GLY A 69 -1.52 1.79 -11.68
N SER A 70 -1.80 2.85 -12.43
CA SER A 70 -1.39 2.94 -13.84
C SER A 70 -0.98 4.36 -14.21
N THR A 71 0.08 4.46 -15.05
CA THR A 71 0.58 5.77 -15.53
C THR A 71 -0.27 6.31 -16.69
N GLY A 72 -0.88 5.44 -17.46
CA GLY A 72 -1.78 5.81 -18.56
C GLY A 72 -1.11 6.51 -19.75
N ASP A 73 0.21 6.39 -19.90
CA ASP A 73 1.00 7.07 -20.93
C ASP A 73 1.94 6.16 -21.73
N TYR A 74 1.78 4.82 -21.62
CA TYR A 74 2.69 3.86 -22.22
C TYR A 74 1.97 2.90 -23.20
N LYS A 75 1.80 3.32 -24.46
CA LYS A 75 1.28 2.48 -25.54
C LYS A 75 2.34 1.43 -25.97
N PRO A 76 1.93 0.18 -26.30
CA PRO A 76 0.56 -0.37 -26.24
C PRO A 76 0.21 -1.00 -24.89
N MET A 77 1.05 -0.83 -23.87
CA MET A 77 0.92 -1.54 -22.60
C MET A 77 -0.21 -1.00 -21.74
N SER A 78 -0.19 0.30 -21.44
CA SER A 78 -1.24 0.98 -20.66
C SER A 78 -1.32 2.46 -21.06
N TYR A 79 -2.46 2.90 -21.52
CA TYR A 79 -2.70 4.30 -21.84
C TYR A 79 -4.12 4.72 -21.48
N LEU A 80 -4.27 5.97 -21.07
CA LEU A 80 -5.57 6.57 -20.82
C LEU A 80 -6.09 7.19 -22.12
N ASN A 81 -7.16 6.62 -22.65
CA ASN A 81 -7.88 7.21 -23.77
C ASN A 81 -8.63 8.44 -23.29
N LYS A 82 -8.21 9.62 -23.76
CA LYS A 82 -8.75 10.92 -23.32
C LYS A 82 -10.18 11.17 -23.79
N GLU A 83 -10.62 10.52 -24.86
CA GLU A 83 -11.98 10.66 -25.40
C GLU A 83 -12.98 9.85 -24.58
N THR A 84 -12.59 8.63 -24.17
CA THR A 84 -13.46 7.71 -23.46
C THR A 84 -13.25 7.76 -21.94
N GLY A 85 -12.14 8.32 -21.45
CA GLY A 85 -11.72 8.29 -20.06
C GLY A 85 -11.32 6.90 -19.55
N LYS A 86 -11.12 5.92 -20.45
CA LYS A 86 -10.81 4.54 -20.09
C LYS A 86 -9.33 4.24 -20.27
N TYR A 87 -8.81 3.39 -19.38
CA TYR A 87 -7.51 2.77 -19.57
C TYR A 87 -7.63 1.65 -20.59
N GLU A 88 -6.71 1.60 -21.53
CA GLU A 88 -6.64 0.67 -22.64
C GLU A 88 -5.23 0.11 -22.78
N GLY A 89 -5.07 -1.03 -23.48
CA GLY A 89 -3.81 -1.70 -23.72
C GLY A 89 -3.68 -3.03 -22.97
N PHE A 90 -2.56 -3.71 -23.19
CA PHE A 90 -2.33 -5.06 -22.66
C PHE A 90 -2.53 -5.15 -21.14
N ASP A 91 -1.91 -4.27 -20.37
CA ASP A 91 -2.00 -4.28 -18.92
C ASP A 91 -3.42 -3.91 -18.44
N ALA A 92 -4.14 -3.09 -19.21
CA ALA A 92 -5.53 -2.76 -18.89
C ALA A 92 -6.45 -3.98 -19.05
N GLU A 93 -6.25 -4.79 -20.08
CA GLU A 93 -6.99 -6.04 -20.29
C GLU A 93 -6.62 -7.08 -19.21
N MET A 94 -5.34 -7.17 -18.85
CA MET A 94 -4.87 -8.02 -17.77
C MET A 94 -5.49 -7.62 -16.42
N ALA A 95 -5.56 -6.32 -16.12
CA ALA A 95 -6.19 -5.80 -14.90
C ALA A 95 -7.68 -6.16 -14.83
N GLN A 96 -8.40 -6.04 -15.97
CA GLN A 96 -9.81 -6.45 -16.07
C GLN A 96 -9.97 -7.95 -15.82
N SER A 97 -9.10 -8.76 -16.42
CA SER A 97 -9.11 -10.22 -16.26
C SER A 97 -8.83 -10.62 -14.81
N LEU A 98 -7.87 -9.97 -14.15
CA LEU A 98 -7.55 -10.20 -12.75
C LEU A 98 -8.72 -9.83 -11.84
N ALA A 99 -9.32 -8.66 -12.01
CA ALA A 99 -10.47 -8.23 -11.22
C ALA A 99 -11.66 -9.19 -11.40
N LYS A 100 -11.92 -9.63 -12.63
CA LYS A 100 -12.95 -10.64 -12.93
C LYS A 100 -12.66 -11.98 -12.26
N TYR A 101 -11.40 -12.45 -12.31
CA TYR A 101 -10.99 -13.69 -11.65
C TYR A 101 -11.18 -13.63 -10.13
N LEU A 102 -10.88 -12.47 -9.52
CA LEU A 102 -11.06 -12.24 -8.08
C LEU A 102 -12.53 -12.00 -7.68
N GLY A 103 -13.43 -11.78 -8.64
CA GLY A 103 -14.84 -11.47 -8.39
C GLY A 103 -15.07 -10.07 -7.83
N VAL A 104 -14.19 -9.11 -8.15
CA VAL A 104 -14.23 -7.72 -7.63
C VAL A 104 -14.32 -6.71 -8.77
N LYS A 105 -14.65 -5.47 -8.45
CA LYS A 105 -14.63 -4.34 -9.40
C LYS A 105 -13.21 -3.83 -9.59
N LEU A 106 -12.86 -3.47 -10.82
CA LEU A 106 -11.60 -2.80 -11.12
C LEU A 106 -11.73 -1.30 -10.88
N LYS A 107 -10.75 -0.72 -10.18
CA LYS A 107 -10.63 0.72 -9.98
C LYS A 107 -9.19 1.17 -10.26
N TYR A 108 -9.02 2.06 -11.22
CA TYR A 108 -7.71 2.64 -11.50
C TYR A 108 -7.37 3.77 -10.55
N VAL A 109 -6.12 3.79 -10.12
CA VAL A 109 -5.48 4.86 -9.34
C VAL A 109 -4.39 5.47 -10.22
N PRO A 110 -4.58 6.72 -10.70
CA PRO A 110 -3.56 7.37 -11.52
C PRO A 110 -2.26 7.55 -10.75
N THR A 111 -1.15 7.23 -11.41
CA THR A 111 0.20 7.50 -10.92
C THR A 111 1.08 8.01 -12.06
N THR A 112 2.34 8.30 -11.80
CA THR A 112 3.32 8.73 -12.81
C THR A 112 4.58 7.91 -12.68
N TRP A 113 5.40 7.85 -13.74
CA TRP A 113 6.71 7.17 -13.68
C TRP A 113 7.61 7.72 -12.57
N LYS A 114 7.47 9.01 -12.23
CA LYS A 114 8.20 9.65 -11.13
C LYS A 114 7.76 9.19 -9.74
N THR A 115 6.46 8.99 -9.57
CA THR A 115 5.86 8.71 -8.26
C THR A 115 5.51 7.25 -8.06
N LEU A 116 5.51 6.43 -9.13
CA LEU A 116 5.09 5.02 -9.11
C LEU A 116 5.69 4.23 -7.94
N GLN A 117 6.99 4.33 -7.72
CA GLN A 117 7.65 3.63 -6.64
C GLN A 117 7.19 4.12 -5.27
N ALA A 118 7.13 5.43 -5.06
CA ALA A 118 6.67 6.03 -3.81
C ALA A 118 5.19 5.73 -3.55
N ASP A 119 4.36 5.78 -4.58
CA ASP A 119 2.93 5.47 -4.50
C ASP A 119 2.69 3.98 -4.19
N THR A 120 3.53 3.08 -4.73
CA THR A 120 3.55 1.65 -4.41
C THR A 120 3.93 1.43 -2.95
N MET A 121 5.00 2.06 -2.47
CA MET A 121 5.45 1.94 -1.08
C MET A 121 4.49 2.59 -0.07
N ALA A 122 3.66 3.51 -0.51
CA ALA A 122 2.63 4.16 0.29
C ALA A 122 1.26 3.44 0.21
N ASP A 123 1.21 2.25 -0.38
CA ASP A 123 0.02 1.39 -0.51
C ASP A 123 -1.20 2.11 -1.13
N LYS A 124 -0.95 3.03 -2.08
CA LYS A 124 -2.04 3.77 -2.75
C LYS A 124 -2.90 2.89 -3.66
N PHE A 125 -2.40 1.74 -4.04
CA PHE A 125 -3.07 0.73 -4.87
C PHE A 125 -2.55 -0.68 -4.51
N ASP A 126 -3.30 -1.70 -4.85
CA ASP A 126 -2.96 -3.10 -4.53
C ASP A 126 -1.90 -3.66 -5.46
N VAL A 127 -1.94 -3.24 -6.73
CA VAL A 127 -1.01 -3.68 -7.77
C VAL A 127 -0.77 -2.54 -8.77
N ALA A 128 0.47 -2.38 -9.22
CA ALA A 128 0.79 -1.49 -10.32
C ALA A 128 0.89 -2.28 -11.64
N MET A 129 0.16 -1.83 -12.65
CA MET A 129 0.13 -2.44 -13.98
C MET A 129 0.26 -1.33 -15.04
N SER A 130 1.45 -1.20 -15.63
CA SER A 130 1.77 -0.12 -16.58
C SER A 130 3.00 -0.42 -17.43
N GLY A 131 3.21 -1.67 -17.83
CA GLY A 131 4.40 -2.08 -18.57
C GLY A 131 5.69 -1.91 -17.78
N ILE A 132 5.66 -2.18 -16.49
CA ILE A 132 6.77 -1.93 -15.58
C ILE A 132 7.85 -2.98 -15.79
N THR A 133 9.03 -2.54 -16.23
CA THR A 133 10.19 -3.44 -16.42
C THR A 133 10.71 -3.95 -15.09
N VAL A 134 10.92 -5.26 -14.99
CA VAL A 134 11.57 -5.89 -13.84
C VAL A 134 13.05 -5.53 -13.84
N THR A 135 13.52 -4.92 -12.76
CA THR A 135 14.93 -4.59 -12.55
C THR A 135 15.37 -4.93 -11.13
N ASP A 136 16.66 -5.19 -10.93
CA ASP A 136 17.19 -5.49 -9.59
C ASP A 136 17.00 -4.31 -8.61
N ALA A 137 17.06 -3.09 -9.11
CA ALA A 137 16.79 -1.91 -8.30
C ALA A 137 15.34 -1.88 -7.79
N ARG A 138 14.36 -2.22 -8.64
CA ARG A 138 12.95 -2.30 -8.28
C ARG A 138 12.66 -3.49 -7.36
N LYS A 139 13.27 -4.66 -7.61
CA LYS A 139 13.12 -5.84 -6.74
C LYS A 139 13.57 -5.62 -5.30
N LYS A 140 14.48 -4.65 -5.06
CA LYS A 140 14.95 -4.32 -3.70
C LYS A 140 13.91 -3.59 -2.86
N VAL A 141 12.94 -2.93 -3.48
CA VAL A 141 12.00 -2.01 -2.82
C VAL A 141 10.53 -2.37 -3.05
N MET A 142 10.25 -3.27 -3.97
CA MET A 142 8.88 -3.71 -4.28
C MET A 142 8.87 -5.15 -4.78
N THR A 143 7.83 -5.89 -4.47
CA THR A 143 7.63 -7.24 -5.00
C THR A 143 7.16 -7.16 -6.44
N MET A 144 7.84 -7.86 -7.33
CA MET A 144 7.49 -7.92 -8.75
C MET A 144 7.10 -9.33 -9.13
N SER A 145 6.14 -9.48 -10.05
CA SER A 145 5.81 -10.77 -10.63
C SER A 145 6.98 -11.31 -11.47
N ASP A 146 6.99 -12.60 -11.66
CA ASP A 146 7.85 -13.21 -12.69
C ASP A 146 7.43 -12.68 -14.06
N GLY A 147 8.43 -12.36 -14.90
CA GLY A 147 8.21 -11.76 -16.21
C GLY A 147 7.81 -12.79 -17.27
#